data_083df0b33cde7c36fecb3480b4b79f0a
#
_entry.id   083df0b33cde7c36fecb3480b4b79f0a
#
_cell.length_a   1.000
_cell.length_b   1.000
_cell.length_c   1.000
_cell.angle_alpha   90.00
_cell.angle_beta   90.00
_cell.angle_gamma   90.00
#
_symmetry.space_group_name_H-M   'P 1'
#
loop_
_entity.id
_entity.type
_entity.pdbx_description
1 polymer ?
#
loop_
_entity_poly.entity_id
_entity_poly.type
_entity_poly.pdbx_seq_one_letter_code
_entity_poly.pdbx_strand_id
1 'polypeptide(L)'
;MLDVKRNRLDYGRLLIPPDGFSLQQAIATCYSVDLDTLLSIPVALYYAQTMEGGLQGRDVQLIRAIQHTSRLLTIYHQEGQVKVPHAAKDIYAYFEDALAPVLPIDAFTSFHPKIWVLRYEHQDDPDNIVFRLLVLSRNLTFDRCWDVAAYLEGQPTNQPIPKNTPLVDFLDWLCKMRPFSNARAFLDELTRVRFQQAGDFSDFKFHPIGIPGYGLNPVATRKSERLLCLSPFLHPQALEAFVQNTNTSPLILSRRVELERIPQGILRNIQSYCLSDVIVDGERLSNAEEGAAEPMEQDLHAKLFLFDQEEATTWFLGSANATKAAFERNVEFMIELKGSTSSARLRTVRKELLGNGETEGIFVQFNLAEGGGEDEEENRRRAVLRSLEYAILVADIRGEVTQSANQLNYDLALKLDLRSVASALPISVAVRPLVLGVDEQTVQFEKVNVLAFANISETSLSRFVHVTIREGDLKTREFLVRIEVDGIPSTRLDNIFKSIINSRDKFFTYLRFLLTDELSKEEFDVPTPKLGDGSASGAGWDLDMPIFEQLLVTASRNPSRLVEVDRVIASLQEADGKGIIPAEFLSLWEVFKAAVPSVEAGLE
;
A
#
# COMPACT_ATOMS: atom_id res chain seq x y z
N MET A 1 6.25 -24.91 4.83
CA MET A 1 6.58 -23.50 4.90
C MET A 1 5.89 -22.68 3.79
N LEU A 2 5.70 -23.24 2.62
CA LEU A 2 4.92 -22.65 1.52
C LEU A 2 3.65 -23.47 1.19
N ASP A 3 3.15 -24.24 2.13
CA ASP A 3 1.89 -24.95 1.98
C ASP A 3 0.73 -23.94 1.93
N VAL A 4 0.13 -23.79 0.76
CA VAL A 4 -0.94 -22.82 0.45
C VAL A 4 -2.17 -22.99 1.36
N LYS A 5 -2.40 -24.17 1.89
CA LYS A 5 -3.54 -24.46 2.78
C LYS A 5 -3.24 -24.16 4.26
N ARG A 6 -1.97 -24.25 4.68
CA ARG A 6 -1.55 -24.14 6.09
C ARG A 6 -0.81 -22.85 6.43
N ASN A 7 -0.16 -22.23 5.45
CA ASN A 7 0.72 -21.08 5.65
C ASN A 7 0.18 -19.82 4.96
N ARG A 8 -1.14 -19.68 4.85
CA ARG A 8 -1.75 -18.42 4.40
C ARG A 8 -1.43 -17.32 5.42
N LEU A 9 -0.73 -16.28 4.95
CA LEU A 9 -0.59 -15.04 5.68
C LEU A 9 -1.66 -14.07 5.18
N ASP A 10 -2.54 -13.66 6.07
CA ASP A 10 -3.43 -12.53 5.82
C ASP A 10 -2.62 -11.24 5.93
N TYR A 11 -2.52 -10.51 4.83
CA TYR A 11 -1.78 -9.26 4.78
C TYR A 11 -2.30 -8.24 5.80
N GLY A 12 -3.61 -8.13 5.96
CA GLY A 12 -4.22 -7.24 6.95
C GLY A 12 -3.78 -7.58 8.38
N ARG A 13 -3.71 -8.86 8.72
CA ARG A 13 -3.25 -9.31 10.05
C ARG A 13 -1.80 -8.95 10.35
N LEU A 14 -0.95 -8.89 9.33
CA LEU A 14 0.45 -8.49 9.51
C LEU A 14 0.60 -7.01 9.88
N LEU A 15 -0.40 -6.17 9.61
CA LEU A 15 -0.41 -4.76 9.97
C LEU A 15 -1.02 -4.49 11.35
N ILE A 16 -1.72 -5.47 11.94
CA ILE A 16 -2.38 -5.32 13.24
C ILE A 16 -1.33 -5.10 14.34
N PRO A 17 -1.47 -4.05 15.18
CA PRO A 17 -0.61 -3.87 16.34
C PRO A 17 -0.62 -5.11 17.26
N PRO A 18 0.47 -5.43 17.95
CA PRO A 18 0.43 -6.40 19.05
C PRO A 18 -0.56 -5.97 20.14
N ASP A 19 -1.10 -6.95 20.91
CA ASP A 19 -2.04 -6.67 21.99
C ASP A 19 -1.47 -5.66 22.99
N GLY A 20 -2.23 -4.62 23.32
CA GLY A 20 -1.83 -3.53 24.22
C GLY A 20 -0.90 -2.49 23.57
N PHE A 21 -0.62 -2.58 22.26
CA PHE A 21 0.21 -1.61 21.54
C PHE A 21 -0.63 -0.75 20.59
N SER A 22 -0.13 0.47 20.34
CA SER A 22 -0.67 1.39 19.35
C SER A 22 0.38 1.74 18.30
N LEU A 23 -0.07 2.02 17.06
CA LEU A 23 0.81 2.47 15.99
C LEU A 23 1.31 3.89 16.29
N GLN A 24 2.63 4.10 16.16
CA GLN A 24 3.26 5.42 16.25
C GLN A 24 3.82 5.89 14.90
N GLN A 25 4.26 4.97 14.05
CA GLN A 25 4.77 5.29 12.73
C GLN A 25 4.67 4.08 11.82
N ALA A 26 4.29 4.29 10.57
CA ALA A 26 4.27 3.29 9.53
C ALA A 26 4.94 3.81 8.26
N ILE A 27 6.02 3.16 7.84
CA ILE A 27 6.72 3.46 6.59
C ILE A 27 6.52 2.27 5.66
N ALA A 28 5.96 2.52 4.49
CA ALA A 28 5.76 1.50 3.46
C ALA A 28 6.47 1.86 2.16
N THR A 29 6.82 0.85 1.38
CA THR A 29 7.27 1.02 0.01
C THR A 29 6.51 0.07 -0.91
N CYS A 30 6.20 0.50 -2.13
CA CYS A 30 5.60 -0.34 -3.16
C CYS A 30 5.88 0.23 -4.56
N TYR A 31 5.67 -0.58 -5.58
CA TYR A 31 5.71 -0.12 -6.95
C TYR A 31 4.40 0.60 -7.31
N SER A 32 3.26 -0.05 -7.09
CA SER A 32 1.94 0.49 -7.41
C SER A 32 1.02 0.55 -6.21
N VAL A 33 0.15 1.56 -6.21
CA VAL A 33 -0.84 1.85 -5.17
C VAL A 33 -2.23 1.89 -5.79
N ASP A 34 -3.20 1.30 -5.11
CA ASP A 34 -4.61 1.45 -5.37
C ASP A 34 -5.25 2.25 -4.22
N LEU A 35 -5.89 3.38 -4.53
CA LEU A 35 -6.48 4.26 -3.52
C LEU A 35 -7.60 3.58 -2.72
N ASP A 36 -8.37 2.67 -3.34
CA ASP A 36 -9.39 1.90 -2.63
C ASP A 36 -8.76 0.89 -1.65
N THR A 37 -7.62 0.29 -2.03
CA THR A 37 -6.85 -0.57 -1.11
C THR A 37 -6.35 0.21 0.11
N LEU A 38 -5.92 1.48 -0.08
CA LEU A 38 -5.46 2.32 1.03
C LEU A 38 -6.54 2.55 2.09
N LEU A 39 -7.82 2.54 1.73
CA LEU A 39 -8.91 2.72 2.70
C LEU A 39 -8.97 1.59 3.74
N SER A 40 -8.49 0.39 3.42
CA SER A 40 -8.50 -0.76 4.34
C SER A 40 -7.34 -0.74 5.35
N ILE A 41 -6.22 -0.09 5.02
CA ILE A 41 -5.00 -0.07 5.84
C ILE A 41 -5.22 0.62 7.20
N PRO A 42 -5.83 1.82 7.28
CA PRO A 42 -6.12 2.47 8.55
C PRO A 42 -6.92 1.62 9.53
N VAL A 43 -7.87 0.83 9.01
CA VAL A 43 -8.71 -0.04 9.83
C VAL A 43 -7.87 -1.12 10.50
N ALA A 44 -6.96 -1.78 9.76
CA ALA A 44 -6.05 -2.78 10.32
C ALA A 44 -5.09 -2.17 11.35
N LEU A 45 -4.53 -0.99 11.05
CA LEU A 45 -3.56 -0.32 11.89
C LEU A 45 -4.16 0.29 13.17
N TYR A 46 -5.42 0.69 13.15
CA TYR A 46 -6.08 1.39 14.26
C TYR A 46 -6.96 0.47 15.11
N TYR A 47 -7.83 -0.33 14.48
CA TYR A 47 -8.79 -1.17 15.21
C TYR A 47 -8.30 -2.58 15.47
N ALA A 48 -7.07 -2.92 15.09
CA ALA A 48 -6.52 -4.28 15.21
C ALA A 48 -7.42 -5.35 14.55
N GLN A 49 -8.15 -5.01 13.49
CA GLN A 49 -9.10 -5.88 12.82
C GLN A 49 -8.91 -5.89 11.31
N THR A 50 -9.18 -7.03 10.68
CA THR A 50 -9.24 -7.15 9.22
C THR A 50 -10.67 -6.96 8.74
N MET A 51 -10.85 -6.21 7.66
CA MET A 51 -12.17 -5.99 7.07
C MET A 51 -12.56 -7.15 6.16
N GLU A 52 -13.15 -8.19 6.74
CA GLU A 52 -13.70 -9.34 6.01
C GLU A 52 -15.11 -9.04 5.51
N GLY A 53 -15.51 -8.15 4.83
CA GLY A 53 -16.93 -7.93 4.42
C GLY A 53 -17.25 -6.58 3.81
N GLY A 54 -16.24 -5.82 3.40
CA GLY A 54 -16.42 -4.55 2.70
C GLY A 54 -16.68 -3.35 3.63
N LEU A 55 -16.58 -2.15 3.02
CA LEU A 55 -16.68 -0.85 3.71
C LEU A 55 -18.11 -0.31 3.82
N GLN A 56 -19.10 -0.98 3.24
CA GLN A 56 -20.48 -0.46 3.20
C GLN A 56 -21.08 -0.32 4.60
N GLY A 57 -21.59 0.87 4.90
CA GLY A 57 -22.24 1.18 6.17
C GLY A 57 -21.29 1.41 7.36
N ARG A 58 -19.98 1.51 7.11
CA ARG A 58 -18.94 1.72 8.14
C ARG A 58 -18.17 3.03 7.97
N ASP A 59 -18.81 4.05 7.41
CA ASP A 59 -18.18 5.34 7.09
C ASP A 59 -17.58 6.01 8.31
N VAL A 60 -18.24 5.90 9.47
CA VAL A 60 -17.81 6.53 10.74
C VAL A 60 -16.53 5.87 11.27
N GLN A 61 -16.48 4.54 11.25
CA GLN A 61 -15.30 3.78 11.67
C GLN A 61 -14.12 4.06 10.75
N LEU A 62 -14.39 4.10 9.45
CA LEU A 62 -13.38 4.36 8.44
C LEU A 62 -12.77 5.75 8.58
N ILE A 63 -13.60 6.80 8.69
CA ILE A 63 -13.07 8.17 8.81
C ILE A 63 -12.26 8.35 10.09
N ARG A 64 -12.67 7.72 11.21
CA ARG A 64 -11.90 7.75 12.46
C ARG A 64 -10.53 7.10 12.29
N ALA A 65 -10.48 5.90 11.73
CA ALA A 65 -9.22 5.20 11.47
C ALA A 65 -8.30 6.02 10.56
N ILE A 66 -8.84 6.60 9.49
CA ILE A 66 -8.08 7.42 8.55
C ILE A 66 -7.50 8.66 9.23
N GLN A 67 -8.30 9.42 9.97
CA GLN A 67 -7.84 10.63 10.67
C GLN A 67 -6.70 10.34 11.65
N HIS A 68 -6.76 9.18 12.33
CA HIS A 68 -5.72 8.80 13.28
C HIS A 68 -4.44 8.35 12.56
N THR A 69 -4.57 7.48 11.54
CA THR A 69 -3.42 6.81 10.94
C THR A 69 -2.78 7.57 9.78
N SER A 70 -3.52 8.41 9.04
CA SER A 70 -2.99 9.08 7.85
C SER A 70 -1.74 9.93 8.12
N ARG A 71 -1.65 10.54 9.31
CA ARG A 71 -0.50 11.36 9.75
C ARG A 71 0.72 10.52 10.17
N LEU A 72 0.49 9.26 10.54
CA LEU A 72 1.51 8.30 10.97
C LEU A 72 2.03 7.45 9.81
N LEU A 73 1.40 7.54 8.63
CA LEU A 73 1.65 6.71 7.48
C LEU A 73 2.43 7.47 6.41
N THR A 74 3.50 6.85 5.91
CA THR A 74 4.22 7.32 4.72
C THR A 74 4.44 6.16 3.76
N ILE A 75 3.96 6.30 2.53
CA ILE A 75 4.02 5.27 1.49
C ILE A 75 4.85 5.79 0.33
N TYR A 76 6.09 5.32 0.22
CA TYR A 76 6.93 5.58 -0.94
C TYR A 76 6.51 4.67 -2.09
N HIS A 77 6.11 5.25 -3.20
CA HIS A 77 5.66 4.51 -4.37
C HIS A 77 6.29 5.06 -5.65
N GLN A 78 6.36 4.25 -6.70
CA GLN A 78 6.84 4.79 -7.96
C GLN A 78 5.89 5.85 -8.48
N GLU A 79 6.42 6.99 -8.92
CA GLU A 79 5.66 8.04 -9.59
C GLU A 79 4.95 7.50 -10.83
N GLY A 80 3.69 7.92 -11.05
CA GLY A 80 2.86 7.43 -12.16
C GLY A 80 2.31 6.01 -11.99
N GLN A 81 2.46 5.39 -10.81
CA GLN A 81 1.94 4.04 -10.55
C GLN A 81 0.83 4.03 -9.49
N VAL A 82 0.11 5.13 -9.34
CA VAL A 82 -1.17 5.15 -8.61
C VAL A 82 -2.28 4.78 -9.60
N LYS A 83 -2.99 3.69 -9.30
CA LYS A 83 -4.09 3.21 -10.14
C LYS A 83 -5.26 4.19 -10.11
N VAL A 84 -5.90 4.39 -11.25
CA VAL A 84 -7.12 5.20 -11.35
C VAL A 84 -8.28 4.43 -10.72
N PRO A 85 -8.95 4.96 -9.68
CA PRO A 85 -10.10 4.30 -9.07
C PRO A 85 -11.32 4.35 -10.00
N HIS A 86 -12.27 3.43 -9.81
CA HIS A 86 -13.51 3.41 -10.58
C HIS A 86 -14.33 4.70 -10.43
N ALA A 87 -14.28 5.32 -9.26
CA ALA A 87 -14.93 6.60 -8.98
C ALA A 87 -14.04 7.46 -8.08
N ALA A 88 -14.01 8.77 -8.34
CA ALA A 88 -13.39 9.72 -7.44
C ALA A 88 -14.16 9.77 -6.11
N LYS A 89 -13.45 9.77 -4.99
CA LYS A 89 -14.01 9.89 -3.63
C LYS A 89 -13.28 10.99 -2.88
N ASP A 90 -14.00 11.90 -2.26
CA ASP A 90 -13.43 13.02 -1.51
C ASP A 90 -12.49 12.54 -0.38
N ILE A 91 -12.76 11.38 0.20
CA ILE A 91 -11.97 10.79 1.30
C ILE A 91 -10.50 10.49 0.91
N TYR A 92 -10.16 10.36 -0.37
CA TYR A 92 -8.78 10.17 -0.82
C TYR A 92 -7.87 11.36 -0.48
N ALA A 93 -8.45 12.55 -0.23
CA ALA A 93 -7.73 13.74 0.20
C ALA A 93 -6.88 13.52 1.47
N TYR A 94 -7.32 12.65 2.37
CA TYR A 94 -6.56 12.30 3.57
C TYR A 94 -5.26 11.54 3.32
N PHE A 95 -5.12 10.91 2.13
CA PHE A 95 -3.91 10.16 1.78
C PHE A 95 -2.94 10.95 0.91
N GLU A 96 -3.30 12.16 0.45
CA GLU A 96 -2.45 12.97 -0.43
C GLU A 96 -1.06 13.24 0.20
N ASP A 97 -1.01 13.43 1.52
CA ASP A 97 0.24 13.67 2.24
C ASP A 97 0.94 12.37 2.68
N ALA A 98 0.21 11.27 2.83
CA ALA A 98 0.78 9.96 3.13
C ALA A 98 1.51 9.34 1.93
N LEU A 99 1.15 9.71 0.70
CA LEU A 99 1.77 9.22 -0.52
C LEU A 99 3.03 10.03 -0.87
N ALA A 100 4.16 9.36 -0.92
CA ALA A 100 5.47 9.90 -1.24
C ALA A 100 5.96 9.35 -2.59
N PRO A 101 5.71 10.03 -3.71
CA PRO A 101 6.13 9.55 -5.01
C PRO A 101 7.66 9.56 -5.15
N VAL A 102 8.20 8.50 -5.74
CA VAL A 102 9.62 8.34 -6.07
C VAL A 102 9.76 8.29 -7.59
N LEU A 103 10.39 9.29 -8.15
CA LEU A 103 10.66 9.32 -9.59
C LEU A 103 11.82 8.37 -9.91
N PRO A 104 11.67 7.42 -10.86
CA PRO A 104 12.77 6.60 -11.33
C PRO A 104 13.85 7.44 -12.01
N ILE A 105 15.08 6.92 -12.08
CA ILE A 105 16.22 7.65 -12.66
C ILE A 105 16.02 7.86 -14.17
N ASP A 106 15.42 6.91 -14.85
CA ASP A 106 15.09 6.96 -16.28
C ASP A 106 13.82 6.14 -16.59
N ALA A 107 13.38 6.17 -17.84
CA ALA A 107 12.19 5.45 -18.33
C ALA A 107 12.27 3.91 -18.20
N PHE A 108 13.46 3.36 -18.01
CA PHE A 108 13.73 1.90 -18.00
C PHE A 108 14.12 1.37 -16.63
N THR A 109 14.17 2.23 -15.62
CA THR A 109 14.37 1.88 -14.21
C THR A 109 13.04 1.88 -13.49
N SER A 110 12.98 1.19 -12.36
CA SER A 110 11.79 1.18 -11.52
C SER A 110 12.17 1.28 -10.05
N PHE A 111 11.34 2.02 -9.29
CA PHE A 111 11.32 1.96 -7.83
C PHE A 111 10.35 0.84 -7.42
N HIS A 112 10.90 -0.33 -7.05
CA HIS A 112 10.11 -1.55 -6.91
C HIS A 112 10.15 -2.23 -5.54
N PRO A 113 10.78 -1.65 -4.47
CA PRO A 113 10.83 -2.30 -3.17
C PRO A 113 9.44 -2.45 -2.55
N LYS A 114 9.24 -3.50 -1.73
CA LYS A 114 7.97 -3.81 -1.09
C LYS A 114 8.20 -4.20 0.36
N ILE A 115 8.31 -3.20 1.22
CA ILE A 115 8.49 -3.40 2.66
C ILE A 115 7.52 -2.56 3.47
N TRP A 116 7.30 -2.98 4.70
CA TRP A 116 6.75 -2.15 5.77
C TRP A 116 7.70 -2.15 6.94
N VAL A 117 7.90 -0.98 7.53
CA VAL A 117 8.54 -0.81 8.83
C VAL A 117 7.55 -0.09 9.74
N LEU A 118 7.08 -0.80 10.75
CA LEU A 118 6.03 -0.37 11.67
C LEU A 118 6.65 -0.21 13.06
N ARG A 119 6.39 0.91 13.71
CA ARG A 119 6.76 1.19 15.09
C ARG A 119 5.50 1.23 15.94
N TYR A 120 5.47 0.40 16.95
CA TYR A 120 4.39 0.32 17.93
C TYR A 120 4.92 0.67 19.32
N GLU A 121 4.08 1.25 20.15
CA GLU A 121 4.36 1.62 21.53
C GLU A 121 3.27 1.06 22.42
N HIS A 122 3.64 0.50 23.57
CA HIS A 122 2.68 -0.06 24.49
C HIS A 122 1.89 1.09 25.17
N GLN A 123 0.57 0.91 25.32
CA GLN A 123 -0.32 1.98 25.77
C GLN A 123 -0.03 2.43 27.21
N ASP A 124 0.37 1.49 28.08
CA ASP A 124 0.65 1.75 29.52
C ASP A 124 2.15 1.94 29.82
N ASP A 125 3.04 1.69 28.85
CA ASP A 125 4.50 1.75 29.03
C ASP A 125 5.17 2.28 27.75
N PRO A 126 5.37 3.60 27.61
CA PRO A 126 5.97 4.22 26.44
C PRO A 126 7.40 3.77 26.12
N ASP A 127 8.12 3.22 27.10
CA ASP A 127 9.47 2.66 26.89
C ASP A 127 9.43 1.26 26.26
N ASN A 128 8.27 0.60 26.26
CA ASN A 128 8.06 -0.70 25.63
C ASN A 128 7.68 -0.52 24.16
N ILE A 129 8.69 -0.57 23.30
CA ILE A 129 8.58 -0.32 21.86
C ILE A 129 8.81 -1.63 21.09
N VAL A 130 7.98 -1.86 20.07
CA VAL A 130 8.12 -2.98 19.13
C VAL A 130 8.23 -2.44 17.71
N PHE A 131 9.24 -2.91 16.98
CA PHE A 131 9.35 -2.73 15.54
C PHE A 131 8.95 -4.01 14.81
N ARG A 132 8.17 -3.88 13.75
CA ARG A 132 7.85 -4.96 12.82
C ARG A 132 8.31 -4.57 11.42
N LEU A 133 9.11 -5.44 10.81
CA LEU A 133 9.51 -5.35 9.41
C LEU A 133 8.76 -6.43 8.61
N LEU A 134 8.11 -6.04 7.54
CA LEU A 134 7.57 -6.93 6.53
C LEU A 134 8.35 -6.77 5.25
N VAL A 135 8.75 -7.88 4.62
CA VAL A 135 9.33 -7.92 3.28
C VAL A 135 8.42 -8.75 2.41
N LEU A 136 7.89 -8.15 1.35
CA LEU A 136 6.78 -8.67 0.58
C LEU A 136 7.14 -8.80 -0.91
N SER A 137 6.46 -9.66 -1.63
CA SER A 137 6.46 -9.64 -3.09
C SER A 137 5.30 -8.82 -3.69
N ARG A 138 4.30 -8.45 -2.87
CA ARG A 138 3.03 -7.82 -3.25
C ARG A 138 3.09 -6.29 -3.25
N ASN A 139 2.34 -5.67 -4.17
CA ASN A 139 2.01 -4.24 -4.15
C ASN A 139 0.83 -3.93 -3.20
N LEU A 140 0.54 -2.64 -3.04
CA LEU A 140 -0.64 -2.14 -2.32
C LEU A 140 -1.85 -2.07 -3.26
N THR A 141 -2.31 -3.25 -3.70
CA THR A 141 -3.39 -3.42 -4.68
C THR A 141 -4.31 -4.58 -4.28
N PHE A 142 -5.57 -4.56 -4.70
CA PHE A 142 -6.53 -5.64 -4.45
C PHE A 142 -6.34 -6.89 -5.33
N ASP A 143 -5.26 -6.97 -6.08
CA ASP A 143 -5.01 -8.10 -6.99
C ASP A 143 -4.97 -9.43 -6.20
N ARG A 144 -5.69 -10.44 -6.66
CA ARG A 144 -5.62 -11.81 -6.13
C ARG A 144 -4.41 -12.51 -6.74
N CYS A 145 -3.30 -12.48 -6.04
CA CYS A 145 -2.06 -13.08 -6.49
C CYS A 145 -1.51 -14.04 -5.44
N TRP A 146 -0.80 -15.06 -5.91
CA TRP A 146 0.02 -15.87 -5.04
C TRP A 146 1.33 -15.13 -4.74
N ASP A 147 1.52 -14.77 -3.47
CA ASP A 147 2.62 -13.95 -2.98
C ASP A 147 3.41 -14.66 -1.89
N VAL A 148 4.62 -14.16 -1.61
CA VAL A 148 5.44 -14.56 -0.48
C VAL A 148 5.75 -13.36 0.40
N ALA A 149 5.85 -13.62 1.71
CA ALA A 149 6.18 -12.62 2.71
C ALA A 149 7.11 -13.19 3.77
N ALA A 150 7.98 -12.34 4.30
CA ALA A 150 8.68 -12.57 5.56
C ALA A 150 8.40 -11.41 6.51
N TYR A 151 8.29 -11.71 7.80
CA TYR A 151 8.20 -10.67 8.82
C TYR A 151 9.20 -10.94 9.94
N LEU A 152 9.70 -9.87 10.52
CA LEU A 152 10.56 -9.88 11.70
C LEU A 152 9.99 -8.90 12.71
N GLU A 153 10.03 -9.26 13.98
CA GLU A 153 9.71 -8.35 15.09
C GLU A 153 10.93 -8.21 16.00
N GLY A 154 11.06 -7.05 16.63
CA GLY A 154 12.14 -6.81 17.56
C GLY A 154 11.93 -5.57 18.39
N GLN A 155 12.71 -5.44 19.45
CA GLN A 155 12.70 -4.31 20.36
C GLN A 155 14.05 -3.59 20.31
N PRO A 156 14.08 -2.25 20.49
CA PRO A 156 15.31 -1.49 20.60
C PRO A 156 16.14 -1.97 21.81
N THR A 157 17.45 -2.00 21.64
CA THR A 157 18.43 -2.29 22.70
C THR A 157 19.30 -1.06 22.98
N ASN A 158 20.13 -1.12 24.01
CA ASN A 158 21.04 -0.01 24.34
C ASN A 158 22.22 0.13 23.37
N GLN A 159 22.46 -0.83 22.49
CA GLN A 159 23.58 -0.87 21.57
C GLN A 159 23.12 -0.95 20.11
N PRO A 160 23.79 -0.25 19.18
CA PRO A 160 23.54 -0.41 17.76
C PRO A 160 23.78 -1.85 17.30
N ILE A 161 22.96 -2.31 16.38
CA ILE A 161 23.03 -3.63 15.76
C ILE A 161 23.49 -3.47 14.30
N PRO A 162 24.75 -3.76 13.96
CA PRO A 162 25.30 -3.51 12.62
C PRO A 162 24.52 -4.20 11.49
N LYS A 163 23.81 -5.29 11.79
CA LYS A 163 22.97 -6.01 10.84
C LYS A 163 21.83 -5.14 10.29
N ASN A 164 21.38 -4.12 11.02
CA ASN A 164 20.30 -3.22 10.61
C ASN A 164 20.79 -2.10 9.66
N THR A 165 22.10 -1.86 9.57
CA THR A 165 22.66 -0.77 8.76
C THR A 165 22.08 -0.71 7.34
N PRO A 166 21.98 -1.82 6.56
CA PRO A 166 21.42 -1.73 5.22
C PRO A 166 19.96 -1.28 5.18
N LEU A 167 19.13 -1.69 6.16
CA LEU A 167 17.74 -1.25 6.26
C LEU A 167 17.66 0.23 6.64
N VAL A 168 18.48 0.67 7.59
CA VAL A 168 18.55 2.08 8.02
C VAL A 168 19.00 2.97 6.87
N ASP A 169 20.08 2.59 6.14
CA ASP A 169 20.59 3.32 5.00
C ASP A 169 19.55 3.44 3.88
N PHE A 170 18.76 2.39 3.67
CA PHE A 170 17.67 2.40 2.70
C PHE A 170 16.58 3.42 3.07
N LEU A 171 16.14 3.43 4.33
CA LEU A 171 15.12 4.38 4.80
C LEU A 171 15.67 5.82 4.87
N ASP A 172 16.94 6.01 5.24
CA ASP A 172 17.58 7.32 5.22
C ASP A 172 17.67 7.89 3.80
N TRP A 173 17.97 7.02 2.81
CA TRP A 173 17.95 7.40 1.40
C TRP A 173 16.56 7.84 0.95
N LEU A 174 15.49 7.13 1.34
CA LEU A 174 14.10 7.53 1.08
C LEU A 174 13.75 8.85 1.76
N CYS A 175 14.15 9.01 3.01
CA CYS A 175 13.92 10.23 3.79
C CYS A 175 14.57 11.47 3.17
N LYS A 176 15.72 11.33 2.50
CA LYS A 176 16.37 12.43 1.76
C LYS A 176 15.56 12.89 0.54
N MET A 177 14.75 12.04 -0.05
CA MET A 177 13.85 12.42 -1.14
C MET A 177 12.59 13.11 -0.60
N ARG A 178 11.95 12.50 0.39
CA ARG A 178 10.79 13.05 1.10
C ARG A 178 10.84 12.62 2.56
N PRO A 179 11.08 13.55 3.48
CA PRO A 179 11.15 13.22 4.91
C PRO A 179 9.76 12.81 5.44
N PHE A 180 9.74 11.85 6.35
CA PHE A 180 8.59 11.50 7.17
C PHE A 180 8.71 12.07 8.59
N SER A 181 7.62 12.11 9.33
CA SER A 181 7.61 12.67 10.68
C SER A 181 8.58 11.93 11.60
N ASN A 182 9.30 12.66 12.46
CA ASN A 182 10.25 12.11 13.43
C ASN A 182 11.33 11.16 12.84
N ALA A 183 11.67 11.32 11.57
CA ALA A 183 12.55 10.40 10.84
C ALA A 183 13.87 10.13 11.56
N ARG A 184 14.51 11.16 12.12
CA ARG A 184 15.80 11.02 12.80
C ARG A 184 15.71 10.11 14.03
N ALA A 185 14.70 10.33 14.88
CA ALA A 185 14.50 9.50 16.07
C ALA A 185 14.13 8.07 15.70
N PHE A 186 13.25 7.90 14.71
CA PHE A 186 12.85 6.59 14.18
C PHE A 186 14.05 5.78 13.64
N LEU A 187 14.92 6.41 12.83
CA LEU A 187 16.11 5.76 12.27
C LEU A 187 17.13 5.42 13.36
N ASP A 188 17.32 6.29 14.35
CA ASP A 188 18.21 6.04 15.48
C ASP A 188 17.73 4.86 16.34
N GLU A 189 16.44 4.76 16.64
CA GLU A 189 15.86 3.59 17.31
C GLU A 189 16.02 2.33 16.47
N LEU A 190 15.74 2.39 15.16
CA LEU A 190 15.84 1.25 14.25
C LEU A 190 17.26 0.68 14.19
N THR A 191 18.31 1.53 14.32
CA THR A 191 19.71 1.03 14.40
C THR A 191 19.92 0.06 15.55
N ARG A 192 19.13 0.17 16.62
CA ARG A 192 19.27 -0.58 17.88
C ARG A 192 18.28 -1.75 17.99
N VAL A 193 17.37 -1.92 17.04
CA VAL A 193 16.35 -2.99 17.09
C VAL A 193 16.99 -4.36 16.96
N ARG A 194 16.76 -5.23 17.94
CA ARG A 194 17.12 -6.63 17.87
C ARG A 194 15.96 -7.43 17.28
N PHE A 195 15.97 -7.58 15.96
CA PHE A 195 14.99 -8.40 15.30
C PHE A 195 15.16 -9.87 15.67
N GLN A 196 14.05 -10.54 15.95
CA GLN A 196 13.99 -11.98 16.21
C GLN A 196 13.99 -12.74 14.89
N GLN A 197 14.64 -13.88 14.88
CA GLN A 197 14.68 -14.76 13.72
C GLN A 197 13.32 -15.44 13.55
N ALA A 198 12.87 -15.57 12.31
CA ALA A 198 11.65 -16.28 11.99
C ALA A 198 11.88 -17.80 12.06
N GLY A 199 11.21 -18.47 12.97
CA GLY A 199 11.02 -19.91 13.12
C GLY A 199 12.11 -20.84 12.58
N ASP A 200 11.99 -21.27 11.34
CA ASP A 200 12.86 -22.27 10.69
C ASP A 200 14.20 -21.72 10.17
N PHE A 201 14.52 -20.45 10.42
CA PHE A 201 15.74 -19.80 9.96
C PHE A 201 16.68 -19.47 11.12
N SER A 202 17.98 -19.60 10.88
CA SER A 202 19.03 -19.34 11.89
C SER A 202 19.65 -17.95 11.75
N ASP A 203 19.51 -17.31 10.60
CA ASP A 203 20.09 -15.99 10.33
C ASP A 203 19.33 -15.26 9.23
N PHE A 204 19.49 -13.91 9.17
CA PHE A 204 18.95 -13.07 8.12
C PHE A 204 19.92 -11.93 7.77
N LYS A 205 19.76 -11.37 6.55
CA LYS A 205 20.43 -10.14 6.08
C LYS A 205 19.50 -9.33 5.22
N PHE A 206 19.64 -8.01 5.28
CA PHE A 206 18.91 -7.07 4.44
C PHE A 206 19.73 -6.70 3.21
N HIS A 207 19.08 -6.66 2.05
CA HIS A 207 19.67 -6.32 0.77
C HIS A 207 18.84 -5.24 0.06
N PRO A 208 19.04 -3.96 0.38
CA PRO A 208 18.64 -2.89 -0.52
C PRO A 208 19.49 -2.98 -1.79
N ILE A 209 18.91 -2.67 -2.95
CA ILE A 209 19.54 -2.82 -4.27
C ILE A 209 19.26 -1.54 -5.05
N GLY A 210 20.23 -1.07 -5.82
CA GLY A 210 20.06 0.08 -6.72
C GLY A 210 20.10 1.45 -6.04
N ILE A 211 20.56 1.52 -4.80
CA ILE A 211 20.82 2.78 -4.08
C ILE A 211 22.32 2.98 -3.85
N PRO A 212 22.79 4.21 -3.55
CA PRO A 212 24.20 4.45 -3.28
C PRO A 212 24.78 3.51 -2.21
N GLY A 213 25.87 2.83 -2.53
CA GLY A 213 26.52 1.82 -1.67
C GLY A 213 25.96 0.40 -1.79
N TYR A 214 24.83 0.20 -2.47
CA TYR A 214 24.12 -1.08 -2.60
C TYR A 214 23.72 -1.36 -4.06
N GLY A 215 24.69 -1.38 -4.96
CA GLY A 215 24.45 -1.51 -6.41
C GLY A 215 24.23 -2.94 -6.92
N LEU A 216 24.70 -3.96 -6.18
CA LEU A 216 24.72 -5.35 -6.68
C LEU A 216 23.56 -6.17 -6.11
N ASN A 217 22.82 -6.84 -7.00
CA ASN A 217 21.84 -7.83 -6.60
C ASN A 217 22.56 -9.16 -6.21
N PRO A 218 22.41 -9.63 -4.95
CA PRO A 218 23.12 -10.81 -4.45
C PRO A 218 22.67 -12.10 -5.13
N VAL A 219 21.49 -12.12 -5.77
CA VAL A 219 20.92 -13.29 -6.48
C VAL A 219 21.63 -13.51 -7.82
N ALA A 220 21.99 -12.44 -8.52
CA ALA A 220 22.47 -12.50 -9.91
C ALA A 220 23.77 -13.28 -10.09
N THR A 221 24.66 -13.24 -9.09
CA THR A 221 26.02 -13.82 -9.18
C THR A 221 26.25 -14.98 -8.22
N ARG A 222 25.21 -15.41 -7.49
CA ARG A 222 25.37 -16.43 -6.45
C ARG A 222 25.55 -17.82 -7.05
N LYS A 223 26.66 -18.46 -6.68
CA LYS A 223 26.94 -19.86 -7.05
C LYS A 223 26.27 -20.84 -6.08
N SER A 224 25.73 -21.93 -6.60
CA SER A 224 25.07 -22.97 -5.81
C SER A 224 25.12 -24.33 -6.49
N GLU A 225 24.85 -25.40 -5.73
CA GLU A 225 24.66 -26.73 -6.30
C GLU A 225 23.30 -26.82 -7.02
N ARG A 226 22.25 -26.29 -6.40
CA ARG A 226 20.88 -26.30 -6.89
C ARG A 226 20.25 -24.95 -6.67
N LEU A 227 19.41 -24.56 -7.62
CA LEU A 227 18.59 -23.34 -7.56
C LEU A 227 17.13 -23.66 -7.81
N LEU A 228 16.25 -23.14 -6.97
CA LEU A 228 14.83 -22.97 -7.26
C LEU A 228 14.56 -21.47 -7.36
N CYS A 229 14.05 -21.04 -8.49
CA CYS A 229 13.61 -19.66 -8.75
C CYS A 229 12.11 -19.65 -9.00
N LEU A 230 11.39 -18.86 -8.22
CA LEU A 230 10.00 -18.53 -8.42
C LEU A 230 9.90 -17.05 -8.76
N SER A 231 9.46 -16.73 -9.96
CA SER A 231 9.38 -15.34 -10.43
C SER A 231 8.29 -15.18 -11.49
N PRO A 232 7.39 -14.20 -11.36
CA PRO A 232 6.33 -13.92 -12.34
C PRO A 232 6.83 -13.35 -13.65
N PHE A 233 8.02 -12.74 -13.66
CA PHE A 233 8.65 -12.18 -14.86
C PHE A 233 10.04 -12.75 -15.05
N LEU A 234 10.37 -13.10 -16.27
CA LEU A 234 11.63 -13.72 -16.63
C LEU A 234 12.35 -12.90 -17.73
N HIS A 235 13.68 -12.96 -17.71
CA HIS A 235 14.49 -12.44 -18.81
C HIS A 235 15.57 -13.46 -19.20
N PRO A 236 15.81 -13.71 -20.50
CA PRO A 236 16.78 -14.70 -20.96
C PRO A 236 18.15 -14.60 -20.29
N GLN A 237 18.71 -13.40 -20.18
CA GLN A 237 20.04 -13.20 -19.56
C GLN A 237 20.07 -13.59 -18.06
N ALA A 238 18.99 -13.38 -17.32
CA ALA A 238 18.93 -13.82 -15.92
C ALA A 238 18.93 -15.34 -15.81
N LEU A 239 18.21 -16.04 -16.68
CA LEU A 239 18.19 -17.50 -16.73
C LEU A 239 19.55 -18.09 -17.19
N GLU A 240 20.21 -17.48 -18.15
CA GLU A 240 21.58 -17.86 -18.57
C GLU A 240 22.56 -17.73 -17.41
N ALA A 241 22.48 -16.64 -16.64
CA ALA A 241 23.31 -16.45 -15.44
C ALA A 241 23.04 -17.55 -14.40
N PHE A 242 21.77 -17.95 -14.21
CA PHE A 242 21.43 -19.06 -13.32
C PHE A 242 22.01 -20.40 -13.80
N VAL A 243 21.90 -20.70 -15.09
CA VAL A 243 22.51 -21.91 -15.67
C VAL A 243 24.02 -21.93 -15.47
N GLN A 244 24.71 -20.80 -15.66
CA GLN A 244 26.16 -20.69 -15.51
C GLN A 244 26.62 -20.80 -14.04
N ASN A 245 25.79 -20.36 -13.09
CA ASN A 245 26.16 -20.29 -11.67
C ASN A 245 25.64 -21.49 -10.85
N THR A 246 24.96 -22.46 -11.47
CA THR A 246 24.38 -23.62 -10.78
C THR A 246 24.93 -24.92 -11.35
N ASN A 247 25.36 -25.85 -10.48
CA ASN A 247 25.95 -27.13 -10.89
C ASN A 247 24.94 -28.08 -11.55
N THR A 248 23.64 -27.91 -11.26
CA THR A 248 22.54 -28.70 -11.85
C THR A 248 21.58 -27.77 -12.60
N SER A 249 20.73 -28.33 -13.46
CA SER A 249 19.69 -27.54 -14.17
C SER A 249 18.80 -26.80 -13.15
N PRO A 250 18.75 -25.46 -13.22
CA PRO A 250 17.90 -24.66 -12.31
C PRO A 250 16.42 -25.02 -12.46
N LEU A 251 15.68 -25.03 -11.36
CA LEU A 251 14.24 -25.20 -11.34
C LEU A 251 13.57 -23.83 -11.38
N ILE A 252 12.85 -23.53 -12.47
CA ILE A 252 12.20 -22.25 -12.72
C ILE A 252 10.69 -22.43 -12.69
N LEU A 253 10.03 -21.70 -11.79
CA LEU A 253 8.57 -21.63 -11.66
C LEU A 253 8.11 -20.24 -12.06
N SER A 254 7.23 -20.14 -13.06
CA SER A 254 6.80 -18.86 -13.60
C SER A 254 5.39 -18.91 -14.19
N ARG A 255 4.97 -17.81 -14.80
CA ARG A 255 3.77 -17.72 -15.62
C ARG A 255 4.00 -18.46 -16.94
N ARG A 256 2.97 -19.12 -17.47
CA ARG A 256 3.03 -19.79 -18.78
C ARG A 256 3.49 -18.82 -19.87
N VAL A 257 2.86 -17.65 -19.97
CA VAL A 257 3.16 -16.63 -20.98
C VAL A 257 4.60 -16.10 -20.93
N GLU A 258 5.26 -16.12 -19.78
CA GLU A 258 6.66 -15.72 -19.66
C GLU A 258 7.61 -16.83 -20.13
N LEU A 259 7.29 -18.09 -19.83
CA LEU A 259 8.05 -19.25 -20.31
C LEU A 259 7.97 -19.41 -21.83
N GLU A 260 6.82 -19.11 -22.43
CA GLU A 260 6.61 -19.12 -23.87
C GLU A 260 7.52 -18.12 -24.62
N ARG A 261 7.91 -17.02 -23.98
CA ARG A 261 8.80 -16.00 -24.55
C ARG A 261 10.29 -16.35 -24.45
N ILE A 262 10.64 -17.35 -23.61
CA ILE A 262 12.05 -17.72 -23.43
C ILE A 262 12.55 -18.56 -24.61
N PRO A 263 13.75 -18.23 -25.16
CA PRO A 263 14.33 -19.00 -26.26
C PRO A 263 14.50 -20.47 -25.89
N GLN A 264 14.17 -21.36 -26.82
CA GLN A 264 14.25 -22.82 -26.63
C GLN A 264 15.63 -23.31 -26.21
N GLY A 265 16.70 -22.65 -26.67
CA GLY A 265 18.08 -22.97 -26.26
C GLY A 265 18.32 -22.82 -24.77
N ILE A 266 17.66 -21.87 -24.10
CA ILE A 266 17.71 -21.68 -22.65
C ILE A 266 16.80 -22.67 -21.95
N LEU A 267 15.56 -22.85 -22.45
CA LEU A 267 14.59 -23.77 -21.84
C LEU A 267 15.09 -25.21 -21.73
N ARG A 268 15.95 -25.66 -22.67
CA ARG A 268 16.56 -27.00 -22.62
C ARG A 268 17.54 -27.20 -21.46
N ASN A 269 18.05 -26.10 -20.87
CA ASN A 269 19.04 -26.14 -19.80
C ASN A 269 18.42 -25.90 -18.40
N ILE A 270 17.11 -25.72 -18.32
CA ILE A 270 16.37 -25.49 -17.07
C ILE A 270 15.23 -26.51 -16.92
N GLN A 271 14.75 -26.68 -15.70
CA GLN A 271 13.50 -27.39 -15.40
C GLN A 271 12.40 -26.33 -15.23
N SER A 272 11.48 -26.24 -16.19
CA SER A 272 10.44 -25.20 -16.22
C SER A 272 9.07 -25.73 -15.82
N TYR A 273 8.39 -24.97 -14.96
CA TYR A 273 7.04 -25.26 -14.46
C TYR A 273 6.21 -23.98 -14.47
N CYS A 274 4.91 -24.11 -14.75
CA CYS A 274 3.96 -23.01 -14.69
C CYS A 274 2.83 -23.32 -13.70
N LEU A 275 2.12 -22.27 -13.27
CA LEU A 275 0.96 -22.40 -12.39
C LEU A 275 -0.08 -23.31 -13.04
N SER A 276 -0.70 -24.21 -12.27
CA SER A 276 -1.71 -25.14 -12.77
C SER A 276 -3.02 -24.42 -13.10
N ASP A 277 -3.57 -24.68 -14.29
CA ASP A 277 -4.85 -24.12 -14.74
C ASP A 277 -6.03 -24.56 -13.83
N VAL A 278 -5.92 -25.76 -13.21
CA VAL A 278 -6.93 -26.28 -12.27
C VAL A 278 -7.10 -25.40 -11.03
N ILE A 279 -6.04 -24.76 -10.56
CA ILE A 279 -6.11 -23.85 -9.39
C ILE A 279 -6.79 -22.54 -9.81
N VAL A 280 -6.51 -22.07 -11.02
CA VAL A 280 -7.16 -20.89 -11.58
C VAL A 280 -8.67 -21.14 -11.78
N ASP A 281 -9.05 -22.31 -12.28
CA ASP A 281 -10.44 -22.68 -12.56
C ASP A 281 -11.22 -23.09 -11.29
N GLY A 282 -10.57 -23.68 -10.28
CA GLY A 282 -11.22 -24.07 -9.03
C GLY A 282 -11.74 -22.89 -8.20
N GLU A 283 -11.06 -21.74 -8.25
CA GLU A 283 -11.56 -20.51 -7.63
C GLU A 283 -12.65 -19.79 -8.45
N ARG A 284 -12.65 -19.97 -9.78
CA ARG A 284 -13.75 -19.50 -10.62
C ARG A 284 -15.07 -20.18 -10.24
N LEU A 285 -15.05 -21.48 -9.98
CA LEU A 285 -16.24 -22.24 -9.58
C LEU A 285 -16.75 -21.84 -8.19
N SER A 286 -15.86 -21.67 -7.20
CA SER A 286 -16.27 -21.26 -5.87
C SER A 286 -16.83 -19.82 -5.80
N ASN A 287 -16.26 -18.89 -6.60
CA ASN A 287 -16.74 -17.52 -6.67
C ASN A 287 -18.07 -17.37 -7.43
N ALA A 288 -18.37 -18.27 -8.39
CA ALA A 288 -19.64 -18.29 -9.10
C ALA A 288 -20.82 -18.71 -8.21
N GLU A 289 -20.57 -19.57 -7.21
CA GLU A 289 -21.60 -19.97 -6.23
C GLU A 289 -21.93 -18.87 -5.21
N GLU A 290 -21.01 -17.90 -4.99
CA GLU A 290 -21.22 -16.78 -4.06
C GLU A 290 -21.83 -15.52 -4.71
N GLY A 291 -22.15 -15.55 -6.01
CA GLY A 291 -22.77 -14.41 -6.72
C GLY A 291 -21.84 -13.20 -6.91
N ALA A 292 -20.52 -13.37 -6.82
CA ALA A 292 -19.54 -12.32 -7.03
C ALA A 292 -19.39 -11.98 -8.53
N ALA A 293 -19.20 -10.68 -8.82
CA ALA A 293 -18.86 -10.18 -10.14
C ALA A 293 -17.61 -10.87 -10.70
N GLU A 294 -17.51 -10.96 -12.02
CA GLU A 294 -16.53 -11.68 -12.85
C GLU A 294 -15.28 -12.24 -12.15
N PRO A 295 -14.96 -13.53 -12.29
CA PRO A 295 -13.85 -14.17 -11.61
C PRO A 295 -12.53 -13.51 -12.04
N MET A 296 -11.87 -12.83 -11.09
CA MET A 296 -10.51 -12.33 -11.30
C MET A 296 -9.55 -13.52 -11.34
N GLU A 297 -8.79 -13.65 -12.43
CA GLU A 297 -7.77 -14.69 -12.57
C GLU A 297 -6.72 -14.56 -11.44
N GLN A 298 -6.46 -15.64 -10.72
CA GLN A 298 -5.33 -15.70 -9.82
C GLN A 298 -4.04 -15.70 -10.64
N ASP A 299 -3.13 -14.79 -10.32
CA ASP A 299 -1.85 -14.69 -11.01
C ASP A 299 -0.68 -14.91 -10.03
N LEU A 300 0.45 -15.30 -10.57
CA LEU A 300 1.69 -15.44 -9.82
C LEU A 300 2.34 -14.07 -9.64
N HIS A 301 2.63 -13.71 -8.39
CA HIS A 301 3.38 -12.48 -8.09
C HIS A 301 4.56 -12.71 -7.10
N ALA A 302 4.69 -13.91 -6.55
CA ALA A 302 5.77 -14.30 -5.66
C ALA A 302 7.15 -14.20 -6.31
N LYS A 303 8.15 -13.73 -5.57
CA LYS A 303 9.56 -13.65 -5.97
C LYS A 303 10.41 -14.27 -4.88
N LEU A 304 10.95 -15.45 -5.22
CA LEU A 304 11.66 -16.30 -4.27
C LEU A 304 12.78 -17.05 -4.96
N PHE A 305 13.98 -17.01 -4.36
CA PHE A 305 15.14 -17.74 -4.86
C PHE A 305 15.71 -18.58 -3.71
N LEU A 306 15.83 -19.87 -3.92
CA LEU A 306 16.43 -20.81 -2.98
C LEU A 306 17.72 -21.37 -3.57
N PHE A 307 18.82 -21.08 -2.90
CA PHE A 307 20.15 -21.58 -3.25
C PHE A 307 20.54 -22.68 -2.24
N ASP A 308 20.72 -23.88 -2.74
CA ASP A 308 21.09 -25.04 -1.93
C ASP A 308 22.59 -25.28 -2.02
N GLN A 309 23.24 -25.40 -0.87
CA GLN A 309 24.65 -25.75 -0.73
C GLN A 309 24.77 -26.81 0.38
N GLU A 310 25.34 -27.97 0.06
CA GLU A 310 25.57 -29.11 0.93
C GLU A 310 24.64 -29.27 2.15
N GLU A 311 24.77 -28.42 3.18
CA GLU A 311 24.03 -28.55 4.44
C GLU A 311 23.02 -27.43 4.71
N ALA A 312 22.94 -26.38 3.88
CA ALA A 312 22.09 -25.22 4.10
C ALA A 312 21.38 -24.76 2.83
N THR A 313 20.15 -24.29 2.96
CA THR A 313 19.45 -23.58 1.89
C THR A 313 19.36 -22.10 2.25
N THR A 314 19.87 -21.25 1.38
CA THR A 314 19.72 -19.80 1.50
C THR A 314 18.52 -19.34 0.68
N TRP A 315 17.63 -18.60 1.32
CA TRP A 315 16.43 -18.04 0.73
C TRP A 315 16.64 -16.55 0.47
N PHE A 316 16.24 -16.09 -0.70
CA PHE A 316 16.05 -14.66 -0.98
C PHE A 316 14.61 -14.45 -1.36
N LEU A 317 13.93 -13.56 -0.66
CA LEU A 317 12.58 -13.16 -0.99
C LEU A 317 12.43 -11.64 -0.89
N GLY A 318 11.49 -11.09 -1.65
CA GLY A 318 11.23 -9.67 -1.68
C GLY A 318 10.71 -9.21 -3.03
N SER A 319 11.23 -8.09 -3.52
CA SER A 319 10.65 -7.41 -4.68
C SER A 319 11.26 -7.78 -6.03
N ALA A 320 12.50 -8.29 -6.07
CA ALA A 320 13.25 -8.49 -7.30
C ALA A 320 12.74 -9.69 -8.13
N ASN A 321 12.40 -9.44 -9.40
CA ASN A 321 12.09 -10.48 -10.38
C ASN A 321 13.38 -11.09 -10.96
N ALA A 322 13.28 -12.25 -11.62
CA ALA A 322 14.35 -12.87 -12.41
C ALA A 322 14.53 -12.14 -13.75
N THR A 323 14.83 -10.84 -13.71
CA THR A 323 14.96 -9.98 -14.89
C THR A 323 16.26 -9.16 -14.83
N LYS A 324 16.75 -8.77 -16.02
CA LYS A 324 17.92 -7.90 -16.12
C LYS A 324 17.70 -6.58 -15.39
N ALA A 325 16.53 -5.97 -15.53
CA ALA A 325 16.22 -4.69 -14.87
C ALA A 325 16.27 -4.81 -13.34
N ALA A 326 15.69 -5.86 -12.75
CA ALA A 326 15.74 -6.10 -11.31
C ALA A 326 17.13 -6.42 -10.78
N PHE A 327 18.04 -6.92 -11.63
CA PHE A 327 19.40 -7.26 -11.23
C PHE A 327 20.40 -6.10 -11.37
N GLU A 328 20.16 -5.19 -12.33
CA GLU A 328 21.19 -4.20 -12.72
C GLU A 328 20.74 -2.73 -12.57
N ARG A 329 19.42 -2.45 -12.55
CA ARG A 329 18.91 -1.08 -12.73
C ARG A 329 17.90 -0.61 -11.70
N ASN A 330 16.96 -1.50 -11.31
CA ASN A 330 15.87 -1.13 -10.42
C ASN A 330 16.35 -0.85 -9.00
N VAL A 331 15.60 -0.04 -8.28
CA VAL A 331 15.62 -0.04 -6.83
C VAL A 331 14.75 -1.18 -6.32
N GLU A 332 15.35 -2.12 -5.58
CA GLU A 332 14.67 -3.30 -5.05
C GLU A 332 15.03 -3.48 -3.57
N PHE A 333 14.28 -4.31 -2.86
CA PHE A 333 14.61 -4.72 -1.50
C PHE A 333 14.35 -6.22 -1.32
N MET A 334 15.33 -6.93 -0.80
CA MET A 334 15.23 -8.36 -0.49
C MET A 334 15.71 -8.66 0.92
N ILE A 335 15.19 -9.74 1.49
CA ILE A 335 15.74 -10.37 2.69
C ILE A 335 16.38 -11.70 2.32
N GLU A 336 17.60 -11.91 2.81
CA GLU A 336 18.28 -13.22 2.79
C GLU A 336 18.00 -13.92 4.12
N LEU A 337 17.54 -15.17 4.06
CA LEU A 337 17.28 -16.02 5.22
C LEU A 337 18.08 -17.31 5.10
N LYS A 338 18.74 -17.73 6.18
CA LYS A 338 19.50 -18.99 6.23
C LYS A 338 18.63 -20.08 6.84
N GLY A 339 18.17 -21.03 6.01
CA GLY A 339 17.36 -22.17 6.45
C GLY A 339 18.16 -23.13 7.33
N SER A 340 17.66 -23.42 8.52
CA SER A 340 18.32 -24.27 9.52
C SER A 340 17.59 -25.60 9.77
N THR A 341 16.32 -25.69 9.36
CA THR A 341 15.48 -26.88 9.57
C THR A 341 15.24 -27.65 8.27
N SER A 342 14.74 -28.87 8.37
CA SER A 342 14.37 -29.69 7.21
C SER A 342 13.22 -29.09 6.39
N SER A 343 12.33 -28.32 7.02
CA SER A 343 11.23 -27.59 6.37
C SER A 343 11.74 -26.46 5.46
N ALA A 344 12.84 -25.80 5.82
CA ALA A 344 13.48 -24.74 5.05
C ALA A 344 14.38 -25.23 3.90
N ARG A 345 14.53 -26.54 3.73
CA ARG A 345 15.36 -27.10 2.65
C ARG A 345 14.68 -27.03 1.29
N LEU A 346 15.43 -26.68 0.25
CA LEU A 346 14.96 -26.65 -1.13
C LEU A 346 14.21 -27.93 -1.53
N ARG A 347 14.69 -29.10 -1.13
CA ARG A 347 14.04 -30.38 -1.40
C ARG A 347 12.61 -30.46 -0.85
N THR A 348 12.38 -29.93 0.35
CA THR A 348 11.06 -29.92 1.00
C THR A 348 10.15 -28.95 0.29
N VAL A 349 10.62 -27.71 0.05
CA VAL A 349 9.87 -26.68 -0.68
C VAL A 349 9.48 -27.15 -2.10
N ARG A 350 10.41 -27.80 -2.80
CA ARG A 350 10.11 -28.38 -4.12
C ARG A 350 8.93 -29.37 -4.04
N LYS A 351 8.89 -30.23 -3.02
CA LYS A 351 7.77 -31.17 -2.85
C LYS A 351 6.45 -30.49 -2.52
N GLU A 352 6.49 -29.43 -1.73
CA GLU A 352 5.29 -28.62 -1.42
C GLU A 352 4.72 -27.97 -2.69
N LEU A 353 5.58 -27.45 -3.58
CA LEU A 353 5.18 -26.73 -4.76
C LEU A 353 4.80 -27.64 -5.96
N LEU A 354 5.51 -28.74 -6.16
CA LEU A 354 5.33 -29.63 -7.32
C LEU A 354 4.53 -30.89 -7.01
N GLY A 355 4.23 -31.15 -5.72
CA GLY A 355 3.63 -32.41 -5.29
C GLY A 355 4.67 -33.54 -5.15
N ASN A 356 4.20 -34.72 -4.73
CA ASN A 356 5.03 -35.90 -4.44
C ASN A 356 4.56 -37.19 -5.15
N GLY A 357 3.69 -37.08 -6.14
CA GLY A 357 3.09 -38.22 -6.86
C GLY A 357 1.80 -38.75 -6.22
N GLU A 358 1.56 -38.49 -4.92
CA GLU A 358 0.31 -38.81 -4.20
C GLU A 358 -0.58 -37.56 -4.06
N THR A 359 0.04 -36.38 -4.03
CA THR A 359 -0.63 -35.08 -3.99
C THR A 359 -0.22 -34.25 -5.21
N GLU A 360 -1.20 -33.65 -5.87
CA GLU A 360 -0.94 -32.70 -6.95
C GLU A 360 -0.34 -31.41 -6.37
N GLY A 361 0.72 -30.92 -7.06
CA GLY A 361 1.32 -29.62 -6.74
C GLY A 361 0.57 -28.47 -7.39
N ILE A 362 0.89 -27.25 -6.96
CA ILE A 362 0.32 -26.03 -7.54
C ILE A 362 0.97 -25.64 -8.87
N PHE A 363 2.12 -26.22 -9.21
CA PHE A 363 2.83 -26.01 -10.46
C PHE A 363 2.92 -27.33 -11.26
N VAL A 364 2.69 -27.22 -12.57
CA VAL A 364 2.77 -28.32 -13.53
C VAL A 364 3.94 -28.08 -14.49
N GLN A 365 4.52 -29.16 -15.01
CA GLN A 365 5.63 -29.10 -15.94
C GLN A 365 5.22 -28.33 -17.21
N PHE A 366 6.04 -27.37 -17.63
CA PHE A 366 5.85 -26.64 -18.87
C PHE A 366 6.39 -27.47 -20.05
N ASN A 367 5.54 -27.72 -21.03
CA ASN A 367 5.90 -28.50 -22.24
C ASN A 367 6.36 -27.56 -23.36
N LEU A 368 7.53 -27.86 -23.90
CA LEU A 368 8.27 -27.07 -24.91
C LEU A 368 7.64 -27.04 -26.33
N ALA A 369 6.40 -27.43 -26.49
CA ALA A 369 5.84 -27.69 -27.84
C ALA A 369 5.77 -26.46 -28.76
N GLU A 370 5.74 -25.23 -28.25
CA GLU A 370 5.58 -24.01 -29.05
C GLU A 370 6.39 -22.86 -28.47
N GLY A 371 7.65 -22.67 -28.87
CA GLY A 371 8.44 -21.51 -28.54
C GLY A 371 8.04 -20.31 -29.39
N GLY A 372 7.45 -19.27 -28.80
CA GLY A 372 7.28 -17.96 -29.40
C GLY A 372 8.56 -17.15 -29.27
N GLY A 373 8.94 -16.39 -30.26
CA GLY A 373 9.96 -15.34 -30.12
C GLY A 373 9.36 -14.06 -29.58
N GLU A 374 10.19 -13.18 -29.08
CA GLU A 374 9.75 -11.80 -28.72
C GLU A 374 9.39 -11.04 -30.02
N ASP A 375 8.25 -10.34 -30.00
CA ASP A 375 7.87 -9.41 -31.03
C ASP A 375 8.68 -8.10 -30.88
N GLU A 376 9.66 -7.90 -31.76
CA GLU A 376 10.53 -6.73 -31.76
C GLU A 376 9.75 -5.41 -31.95
N GLU A 377 8.68 -5.44 -32.72
CA GLU A 377 7.85 -4.26 -32.98
C GLU A 377 7.05 -3.86 -31.74
N GLU A 378 6.46 -4.84 -31.07
CA GLU A 378 5.76 -4.61 -29.79
C GLU A 378 6.74 -4.13 -28.70
N ASN A 379 7.95 -4.67 -28.62
CA ASN A 379 8.96 -4.20 -27.67
C ASN A 379 9.40 -2.77 -27.95
N ARG A 380 9.56 -2.39 -29.23
CA ARG A 380 9.85 -0.99 -29.63
C ARG A 380 8.70 -0.05 -29.26
N ARG A 381 7.46 -0.44 -29.51
CA ARG A 381 6.27 0.31 -29.17
C ARG A 381 6.17 0.54 -27.64
N ARG A 382 6.39 -0.50 -26.83
CA ARG A 382 6.41 -0.41 -25.36
C ARG A 382 7.51 0.53 -24.87
N ALA A 383 8.68 0.53 -25.49
CA ALA A 383 9.77 1.42 -25.15
C ALA A 383 9.41 2.89 -25.41
N VAL A 384 8.74 3.19 -26.53
CA VAL A 384 8.27 4.55 -26.84
C VAL A 384 7.23 5.01 -25.83
N LEU A 385 6.24 4.16 -25.48
CA LEU A 385 5.23 4.48 -24.48
C LEU A 385 5.83 4.75 -23.10
N ARG A 386 6.81 3.95 -22.66
CA ARG A 386 7.52 4.18 -21.40
C ARG A 386 8.30 5.49 -21.40
N SER A 387 8.97 5.80 -22.52
CA SER A 387 9.71 7.06 -22.65
C SER A 387 8.77 8.27 -22.59
N LEU A 388 7.60 8.18 -23.20
CA LEU A 388 6.58 9.23 -23.15
C LEU A 388 6.00 9.37 -21.73
N GLU A 389 5.64 8.25 -21.09
CA GLU A 389 5.18 8.25 -19.68
C GLU A 389 6.19 8.94 -18.79
N TYR A 390 7.46 8.56 -18.87
CA TYR A 390 8.53 9.19 -18.12
C TYR A 390 8.68 10.68 -18.42
N ALA A 391 8.61 11.09 -19.69
CA ALA A 391 8.70 12.49 -20.07
C ALA A 391 7.55 13.34 -19.49
N ILE A 392 6.36 12.76 -19.35
CA ILE A 392 5.22 13.41 -18.68
C ILE A 392 5.46 13.51 -17.17
N LEU A 393 5.99 12.46 -16.54
CA LEU A 393 6.24 12.44 -15.10
C LEU A 393 7.33 13.42 -14.66
N VAL A 394 8.33 13.70 -15.51
CA VAL A 394 9.38 14.71 -15.23
C VAL A 394 8.96 16.12 -15.63
N ALA A 395 7.84 16.28 -16.32
CA ALA A 395 7.32 17.60 -16.69
C ALA A 395 6.87 18.38 -15.44
N ASP A 396 7.01 19.71 -15.47
CA ASP A 396 6.50 20.57 -14.40
C ASP A 396 4.98 20.68 -14.53
N ILE A 397 4.26 19.97 -13.64
CA ILE A 397 2.80 20.00 -13.55
C ILE A 397 2.41 20.59 -12.21
N ARG A 398 1.67 21.70 -12.24
CA ARG A 398 1.22 22.42 -11.04
C ARG A 398 -0.24 22.83 -11.16
N GLY A 399 -0.91 22.90 -10.03
CA GLY A 399 -2.27 23.37 -9.91
C GLY A 399 -2.37 24.67 -9.14
N GLU A 400 -3.33 25.51 -9.49
CA GLU A 400 -3.70 26.70 -8.74
C GLU A 400 -5.22 26.74 -8.59
N VAL A 401 -5.69 26.85 -7.35
CA VAL A 401 -7.10 26.93 -6.99
C VAL A 401 -7.46 28.35 -6.64
N THR A 402 -8.53 28.84 -7.26
CA THR A 402 -9.12 30.14 -6.97
C THR A 402 -10.60 30.00 -6.70
N GLN A 403 -11.18 30.94 -5.95
CA GLN A 403 -12.62 30.91 -5.69
C GLN A 403 -13.39 31.29 -6.99
N SER A 404 -14.40 30.49 -7.34
CA SER A 404 -15.25 30.74 -8.50
C SER A 404 -16.07 32.04 -8.35
N ALA A 405 -16.53 32.57 -9.45
CA ALA A 405 -17.35 33.79 -9.47
C ALA A 405 -18.64 33.69 -8.62
N ASN A 406 -19.17 32.51 -8.41
CA ASN A 406 -20.34 32.26 -7.57
C ASN A 406 -20.03 32.28 -6.05
N GLN A 407 -18.76 32.36 -5.66
CA GLN A 407 -18.26 32.33 -4.27
C GLN A 407 -18.63 31.09 -3.45
N LEU A 408 -19.20 30.05 -4.09
CA LEU A 408 -19.61 28.79 -3.43
C LEU A 408 -18.65 27.64 -3.76
N ASN A 409 -18.04 27.71 -4.94
CA ASN A 409 -17.16 26.66 -5.47
C ASN A 409 -15.80 27.24 -5.85
N TYR A 410 -14.96 26.40 -6.42
CA TYR A 410 -13.58 26.73 -6.78
C TYR A 410 -13.30 26.39 -8.24
N ASP A 411 -12.39 27.13 -8.84
CA ASP A 411 -11.85 26.86 -10.16
C ASP A 411 -10.41 26.40 -10.00
N LEU A 412 -10.04 25.30 -10.68
CA LEU A 412 -8.68 24.75 -10.70
C LEU A 412 -8.05 25.01 -12.07
N ALA A 413 -6.92 25.71 -12.08
CA ALA A 413 -6.08 25.84 -13.25
C ALA A 413 -4.90 24.84 -13.16
N LEU A 414 -4.73 23.98 -14.16
CA LEU A 414 -3.57 23.10 -14.29
C LEU A 414 -2.61 23.66 -15.33
N LYS A 415 -1.36 23.87 -14.94
CA LYS A 415 -0.27 24.25 -15.83
C LYS A 415 0.65 23.07 -16.04
N LEU A 416 0.83 22.68 -17.31
CA LEU A 416 1.69 21.58 -17.71
C LEU A 416 2.75 22.09 -18.70
N ASP A 417 4.02 22.00 -18.33
CA ASP A 417 5.12 22.36 -19.21
C ASP A 417 5.60 21.14 -20.00
N LEU A 418 5.05 20.95 -21.18
CA LEU A 418 5.36 19.83 -22.07
C LEU A 418 6.29 20.24 -23.23
N ARG A 419 7.06 21.35 -23.12
CA ARG A 419 7.96 21.83 -24.18
C ARG A 419 9.04 20.83 -24.56
N SER A 420 9.47 19.99 -23.63
CA SER A 420 10.46 18.93 -23.86
C SER A 420 9.84 17.56 -24.21
N VAL A 421 8.51 17.47 -24.27
CA VAL A 421 7.80 16.20 -24.53
C VAL A 421 7.39 16.13 -25.99
N ALA A 422 7.86 15.07 -26.67
CA ALA A 422 7.49 14.73 -28.04
C ALA A 422 7.16 13.25 -28.15
N SER A 423 6.37 12.87 -29.14
CA SER A 423 6.07 11.46 -29.43
C SER A 423 6.35 11.14 -30.89
N ALA A 424 7.01 9.99 -31.11
CA ALA A 424 7.21 9.42 -32.45
C ALA A 424 5.99 8.62 -32.96
N LEU A 425 5.04 8.32 -32.08
CA LEU A 425 3.80 7.61 -32.41
C LEU A 425 2.63 8.61 -32.48
N PRO A 426 1.55 8.28 -33.19
CA PRO A 426 0.34 9.10 -33.23
C PRO A 426 -0.45 8.99 -31.90
N ILE A 427 0.13 9.55 -30.85
CA ILE A 427 -0.39 9.46 -29.49
C ILE A 427 -1.00 10.82 -29.08
N SER A 428 -2.14 10.77 -28.43
CA SER A 428 -2.74 11.87 -27.71
C SER A 428 -2.69 11.66 -26.21
N VAL A 429 -2.53 12.75 -25.47
CA VAL A 429 -2.57 12.74 -23.99
C VAL A 429 -3.68 13.68 -23.55
N ALA A 430 -4.50 13.20 -22.65
CA ALA A 430 -5.53 14.00 -21.99
C ALA A 430 -5.35 13.95 -20.48
N VAL A 431 -5.74 15.04 -19.80
CA VAL A 431 -5.64 15.14 -18.35
C VAL A 431 -6.92 15.71 -17.74
N ARG A 432 -7.21 15.32 -16.51
CA ARG A 432 -8.25 15.91 -15.66
C ARG A 432 -7.86 15.79 -14.20
N PRO A 433 -8.35 16.66 -13.31
CA PRO A 433 -8.25 16.38 -11.87
C PRO A 433 -9.07 15.14 -11.51
N LEU A 434 -8.70 14.46 -10.42
CA LEU A 434 -9.46 13.32 -9.89
C LEU A 434 -10.73 13.84 -9.18
N VAL A 435 -11.68 14.33 -9.95
CA VAL A 435 -12.96 14.90 -9.51
C VAL A 435 -14.09 14.26 -10.31
N LEU A 436 -15.19 13.93 -9.61
CA LEU A 436 -16.35 13.33 -10.25
C LEU A 436 -17.04 14.33 -11.19
N GLY A 437 -17.41 13.87 -12.39
CA GLY A 437 -18.17 14.69 -13.36
C GLY A 437 -17.35 15.76 -14.09
N VAL A 438 -16.02 15.73 -13.97
CA VAL A 438 -15.13 16.62 -14.71
C VAL A 438 -14.55 15.89 -15.93
N ASP A 439 -14.72 16.50 -17.10
CA ASP A 439 -14.23 15.95 -18.36
C ASP A 439 -12.72 16.15 -18.51
N GLU A 440 -12.07 15.21 -19.21
CA GLU A 440 -10.67 15.33 -19.55
C GLU A 440 -10.44 16.35 -20.67
N GLN A 441 -9.28 17.01 -20.64
CA GLN A 441 -8.85 17.95 -21.65
C GLN A 441 -7.55 17.47 -22.31
N THR A 442 -7.51 17.51 -23.65
CA THR A 442 -6.33 17.11 -24.43
C THR A 442 -5.23 18.15 -24.30
N VAL A 443 -4.00 17.71 -24.07
CA VAL A 443 -2.79 18.55 -24.02
C VAL A 443 -2.04 18.52 -25.34
N GLN A 444 -1.28 19.58 -25.61
CA GLN A 444 -0.42 19.70 -26.77
C GLN A 444 1.04 19.49 -26.37
N PHE A 445 1.74 18.65 -27.10
CA PHE A 445 3.20 18.47 -26.95
C PHE A 445 3.96 19.73 -27.43
N GLU A 446 5.21 19.83 -26.98
CA GLU A 446 6.13 20.92 -27.31
C GLU A 446 5.61 22.32 -26.90
N LYS A 447 4.68 22.39 -25.94
CA LYS A 447 4.05 23.61 -25.46
C LYS A 447 3.85 23.63 -23.94
N VAL A 448 3.59 24.83 -23.43
CA VAL A 448 3.00 24.98 -22.10
C VAL A 448 1.48 24.97 -22.27
N ASN A 449 0.82 24.07 -21.57
CA ASN A 449 -0.64 23.97 -21.53
C ASN A 449 -1.15 24.62 -20.25
N VAL A 450 -2.25 25.37 -20.36
CA VAL A 450 -3.00 25.87 -19.21
C VAL A 450 -4.44 25.41 -19.39
N LEU A 451 -4.91 24.57 -18.51
CA LEU A 451 -6.24 23.96 -18.56
C LEU A 451 -7.05 24.43 -17.36
N ALA A 452 -8.29 24.86 -17.62
CA ALA A 452 -9.17 25.35 -16.58
C ALA A 452 -10.32 24.39 -16.34
N PHE A 453 -10.55 24.07 -15.06
CA PHE A 453 -11.64 23.24 -14.58
C PHE A 453 -12.45 24.05 -13.57
N ALA A 454 -13.68 24.38 -13.93
CA ALA A 454 -14.48 25.32 -13.17
C ALA A 454 -15.51 24.64 -12.26
N ASN A 455 -15.93 25.36 -11.24
CA ASN A 455 -17.08 25.03 -10.40
C ASN A 455 -16.94 23.72 -9.61
N ILE A 456 -15.75 23.44 -9.05
CA ILE A 456 -15.46 22.29 -8.22
C ILE A 456 -15.83 22.58 -6.76
N SER A 457 -16.51 21.65 -6.08
CA SER A 457 -16.78 21.80 -4.65
C SER A 457 -15.48 21.73 -3.84
N GLU A 458 -15.42 22.40 -2.70
CA GLU A 458 -14.24 22.40 -1.84
C GLU A 458 -13.80 20.98 -1.47
N THR A 459 -14.74 20.11 -1.10
CA THR A 459 -14.46 18.73 -0.69
C THR A 459 -13.88 17.88 -1.80
N SER A 460 -14.24 18.18 -3.06
CA SER A 460 -13.80 17.42 -4.23
C SER A 460 -12.49 17.93 -4.84
N LEU A 461 -11.93 19.05 -4.36
CA LEU A 461 -10.60 19.49 -4.78
C LEU A 461 -9.58 18.37 -4.52
N SER A 462 -8.68 18.13 -5.45
CA SER A 462 -7.72 17.03 -5.38
C SER A 462 -6.34 17.43 -5.89
N ARG A 463 -5.29 16.89 -5.25
CA ARG A 463 -3.91 16.95 -5.75
C ARG A 463 -3.58 15.82 -6.73
N PHE A 464 -4.54 14.94 -7.02
CA PHE A 464 -4.36 13.90 -8.03
C PHE A 464 -4.86 14.37 -9.39
N VAL A 465 -4.01 14.19 -10.39
CA VAL A 465 -4.31 14.42 -11.80
C VAL A 465 -4.34 13.08 -12.52
N HIS A 466 -5.43 12.78 -13.17
CA HIS A 466 -5.60 11.62 -14.04
C HIS A 466 -5.01 11.94 -15.41
N VAL A 467 -4.05 11.14 -15.82
CA VAL A 467 -3.41 11.20 -17.14
C VAL A 467 -3.87 10.01 -17.97
N THR A 468 -4.36 10.25 -19.16
CA THR A 468 -4.79 9.22 -20.12
C THR A 468 -3.96 9.35 -21.39
N ILE A 469 -3.31 8.27 -21.80
CA ILE A 469 -2.56 8.15 -23.05
C ILE A 469 -3.37 7.30 -24.03
N ARG A 470 -3.61 7.79 -25.25
CA ARG A 470 -4.34 7.11 -26.32
C ARG A 470 -3.50 7.04 -27.59
N GLU A 471 -3.61 5.92 -28.28
CA GLU A 471 -3.12 5.74 -29.65
C GLU A 471 -4.32 5.62 -30.58
N GLY A 472 -4.61 6.67 -31.35
CA GLY A 472 -5.92 6.81 -32.01
C GLY A 472 -7.05 6.86 -30.97
N ASP A 473 -8.08 6.03 -31.16
CA ASP A 473 -9.21 5.91 -30.23
C ASP A 473 -8.94 4.90 -29.07
N LEU A 474 -7.84 4.13 -29.15
CA LEU A 474 -7.52 3.10 -28.17
C LEU A 474 -6.82 3.72 -26.96
N LYS A 475 -7.42 3.58 -25.78
CA LYS A 475 -6.78 3.91 -24.50
C LYS A 475 -5.67 2.88 -24.22
N THR A 476 -4.42 3.33 -24.25
CA THR A 476 -3.25 2.46 -24.04
C THR A 476 -2.73 2.46 -22.63
N ARG A 477 -2.86 3.61 -21.93
CA ARG A 477 -2.37 3.78 -20.57
C ARG A 477 -3.18 4.82 -19.82
N GLU A 478 -3.38 4.59 -18.51
CA GLU A 478 -3.89 5.61 -17.59
C GLU A 478 -3.23 5.46 -16.22
N PHE A 479 -3.04 6.58 -15.53
CA PHE A 479 -2.45 6.63 -14.20
C PHE A 479 -2.77 7.96 -13.51
N LEU A 480 -2.59 7.99 -12.19
CA LEU A 480 -2.65 9.22 -11.42
C LEU A 480 -1.25 9.75 -11.12
N VAL A 481 -1.10 11.06 -11.18
CA VAL A 481 0.07 11.81 -10.73
C VAL A 481 -0.35 12.68 -9.56
N ARG A 482 0.38 12.65 -8.45
CA ARG A 482 0.20 13.61 -7.37
C ARG A 482 1.00 14.87 -7.67
N ILE A 483 0.33 16.00 -7.72
CA ILE A 483 0.95 17.29 -8.00
C ILE A 483 0.87 18.24 -6.82
N GLU A 484 1.70 19.30 -6.85
CA GLU A 484 1.51 20.43 -5.93
C GLU A 484 0.40 21.34 -6.46
N VAL A 485 -0.53 21.69 -5.56
CA VAL A 485 -1.67 22.57 -5.86
C VAL A 485 -1.73 23.66 -4.82
N ASP A 486 -1.56 24.90 -5.28
CA ASP A 486 -1.67 26.09 -4.44
C ASP A 486 -3.12 26.51 -4.28
N GLY A 487 -3.47 27.12 -3.15
CA GLY A 487 -4.80 27.69 -2.92
C GLY A 487 -5.88 26.70 -2.49
N ILE A 488 -5.55 25.42 -2.21
CA ILE A 488 -6.51 24.50 -1.62
C ILE A 488 -6.87 25.00 -0.21
N PRO A 489 -8.18 25.20 0.10
CA PRO A 489 -8.60 25.67 1.42
C PRO A 489 -8.16 24.72 2.55
N SER A 490 -7.68 25.27 3.66
CA SER A 490 -7.30 24.49 4.85
C SER A 490 -8.50 23.80 5.50
N THR A 491 -9.71 24.29 5.25
CA THR A 491 -10.99 23.73 5.73
C THR A 491 -11.46 22.49 4.96
N ARG A 492 -10.81 22.15 3.83
CA ARG A 492 -11.23 21.03 2.97
C ARG A 492 -11.42 19.70 3.72
N LEU A 493 -10.43 19.28 4.50
CA LEU A 493 -10.51 18.01 5.24
C LEU A 493 -11.61 18.03 6.31
N ASP A 494 -11.80 19.17 6.98
CA ASP A 494 -12.89 19.34 7.94
C ASP A 494 -14.25 19.28 7.26
N ASN A 495 -14.39 19.86 6.05
CA ASN A 495 -15.63 19.81 5.29
C ASN A 495 -15.93 18.40 4.75
N ILE A 496 -14.89 17.62 4.38
CA ILE A 496 -15.05 16.20 4.06
C ILE A 496 -15.54 15.44 5.30
N PHE A 497 -14.94 15.66 6.47
CA PHE A 497 -15.38 15.06 7.72
C PHE A 497 -16.85 15.39 8.02
N LYS A 498 -17.24 16.67 7.93
CA LYS A 498 -18.63 17.13 8.13
C LYS A 498 -19.61 16.47 7.15
N SER A 499 -19.21 16.22 5.92
CA SER A 499 -20.05 15.52 4.93
C SER A 499 -20.33 14.07 5.30
N ILE A 500 -19.40 13.42 6.00
CA ILE A 500 -19.53 12.04 6.49
C ILE A 500 -20.31 12.01 7.79
N ILE A 501 -19.95 12.84 8.78
CA ILE A 501 -20.63 12.95 10.08
C ILE A 501 -21.77 13.96 9.97
N ASN A 502 -22.81 13.63 9.26
CA ASN A 502 -23.89 14.54 8.87
C ASN A 502 -25.24 14.28 9.57
N SER A 503 -25.24 13.45 10.61
CA SER A 503 -26.42 13.16 11.43
C SER A 503 -26.05 12.97 12.89
N ARG A 504 -27.07 13.10 13.77
CA ARG A 504 -26.95 12.89 15.21
C ARG A 504 -26.42 11.48 15.54
N ASP A 505 -26.93 10.46 14.87
CA ASP A 505 -26.54 9.07 15.10
C ASP A 505 -25.08 8.83 14.73
N LYS A 506 -24.64 9.38 13.59
CA LYS A 506 -23.23 9.30 13.16
C LYS A 506 -22.30 10.05 14.13
N PHE A 507 -22.73 11.19 14.66
CA PHE A 507 -21.98 11.92 15.68
C PHE A 507 -21.79 11.09 16.96
N PHE A 508 -22.86 10.51 17.51
CA PHE A 508 -22.75 9.68 18.70
C PHE A 508 -21.97 8.38 18.46
N THR A 509 -22.14 7.78 17.28
CA THR A 509 -21.33 6.63 16.87
C THR A 509 -19.85 6.99 16.83
N TYR A 510 -19.49 8.14 16.24
CA TYR A 510 -18.13 8.63 16.20
C TYR A 510 -17.58 8.92 17.59
N LEU A 511 -18.36 9.59 18.44
CA LEU A 511 -17.99 9.91 19.82
C LEU A 511 -17.73 8.63 20.64
N ARG A 512 -18.55 7.60 20.49
CA ARG A 512 -18.33 6.30 21.12
C ARG A 512 -16.98 5.72 20.74
N PHE A 513 -16.64 5.67 19.43
CA PHE A 513 -15.34 5.19 18.97
C PHE A 513 -14.18 6.06 19.44
N LEU A 514 -14.40 7.35 19.69
CA LEU A 514 -13.39 8.25 20.23
C LEU A 514 -13.09 7.96 21.71
N LEU A 515 -14.11 7.61 22.50
CA LEU A 515 -14.02 7.42 23.95
C LEU A 515 -13.67 5.99 24.39
N THR A 516 -13.82 4.99 23.51
CA THR A 516 -13.57 3.58 23.85
C THR A 516 -12.09 3.22 23.64
N ASP A 517 -11.46 2.62 24.64
CA ASP A 517 -10.04 2.23 24.60
C ASP A 517 -9.78 0.98 23.76
N GLU A 518 -10.68 -0.01 23.84
CA GLU A 518 -10.65 -1.24 23.07
C GLU A 518 -12.03 -1.50 22.47
N LEU A 519 -12.12 -1.51 21.14
CA LEU A 519 -13.31 -1.98 20.46
C LEU A 519 -13.22 -3.50 20.32
N SER A 520 -14.15 -4.22 20.94
CA SER A 520 -14.33 -5.63 20.66
C SER A 520 -14.78 -5.81 19.20
N LYS A 521 -14.50 -7.00 18.62
CA LYS A 521 -14.95 -7.33 17.26
C LYS A 521 -16.49 -7.17 17.13
N GLU A 522 -17.22 -7.49 18.19
CA GLU A 522 -18.67 -7.35 18.28
C GLU A 522 -19.12 -5.89 18.23
N GLU A 523 -18.39 -4.97 18.87
CA GLU A 523 -18.69 -3.53 18.83
C GLU A 523 -18.34 -2.88 17.49
N PHE A 524 -17.31 -3.38 16.80
CA PHE A 524 -16.95 -2.93 15.45
C PHE A 524 -18.00 -3.37 14.42
N ASP A 525 -18.57 -4.57 14.58
CA ASP A 525 -19.53 -5.17 13.66
C ASP A 525 -20.99 -4.69 13.85
N VAL A 526 -21.27 -3.85 14.87
CA VAL A 526 -22.59 -3.24 15.03
C VAL A 526 -22.86 -2.28 13.88
N PRO A 527 -23.83 -2.57 12.99
CA PRO A 527 -24.23 -1.64 11.94
C PRO A 527 -24.78 -0.35 12.58
N THR A 528 -24.48 0.80 11.99
CA THR A 528 -25.12 2.05 12.38
C THR A 528 -26.63 1.85 12.34
N PRO A 529 -27.39 2.05 13.44
CA PRO A 529 -28.81 1.81 13.44
C PRO A 529 -29.48 2.63 12.34
N LYS A 530 -30.19 1.96 11.42
CA LYS A 530 -31.12 2.64 10.53
C LYS A 530 -32.35 2.95 11.37
N LEU A 531 -32.57 4.20 11.76
CA LEU A 531 -33.84 4.61 12.32
C LEU A 531 -34.92 4.32 11.29
N GLY A 532 -35.84 3.42 11.66
CA GLY A 532 -37.08 3.16 10.91
C GLY A 532 -37.91 4.43 10.81
N ASP A 533 -38.48 4.68 9.65
CA ASP A 533 -39.56 5.65 9.44
C ASP A 533 -40.68 5.45 10.49
N GLY A 534 -40.92 6.45 11.30
CA GLY A 534 -42.21 6.62 11.94
C GLY A 534 -42.22 6.70 13.46
N SER A 535 -42.46 7.92 13.92
CA SER A 535 -43.19 8.31 15.13
C SER A 535 -42.76 7.71 16.47
N ALA A 536 -41.87 8.43 17.15
CA ALA A 536 -42.00 8.60 18.60
C ALA A 536 -41.57 10.01 18.97
N SER A 537 -42.55 10.87 19.18
CA SER A 537 -42.43 12.10 19.94
C SER A 537 -42.15 11.71 21.39
N GLY A 538 -40.94 11.92 21.82
CA GLY A 538 -40.54 11.73 23.21
C GLY A 538 -39.12 12.12 23.38
N ALA A 539 -38.86 13.24 24.06
CA ALA A 539 -37.55 13.64 24.52
C ALA A 539 -37.00 12.57 25.48
N GLY A 540 -36.25 11.64 24.91
CA GLY A 540 -35.49 10.65 25.62
C GLY A 540 -34.21 10.47 24.87
N TRP A 541 -33.07 10.79 25.49
CA TRP A 541 -31.81 10.25 25.14
C TRP A 541 -32.00 8.75 24.97
N ASP A 542 -31.63 8.16 23.84
CA ASP A 542 -31.60 6.71 23.72
C ASP A 542 -30.50 6.21 24.65
N LEU A 543 -30.93 5.86 25.87
CA LEU A 543 -30.10 5.68 27.07
C LEU A 543 -29.34 4.35 27.08
N ASP A 544 -29.30 3.62 25.97
CA ASP A 544 -28.48 2.42 25.85
C ASP A 544 -26.98 2.74 25.65
N MET A 545 -26.58 4.02 25.58
CA MET A 545 -25.20 4.42 25.53
C MET A 545 -24.81 5.19 26.78
N PRO A 546 -23.97 4.64 27.67
CA PRO A 546 -23.45 5.35 28.84
C PRO A 546 -22.33 6.33 28.47
N ILE A 547 -22.64 7.35 27.62
CA ILE A 547 -21.66 8.35 27.15
C ILE A 547 -21.07 9.11 28.33
N PHE A 548 -21.88 9.40 29.34
CA PHE A 548 -21.42 10.08 30.55
C PHE A 548 -20.37 9.28 31.30
N GLU A 549 -20.59 7.99 31.49
CA GLU A 549 -19.64 7.09 32.13
C GLU A 549 -18.35 6.95 31.30
N GLN A 550 -18.47 6.87 29.99
CA GLN A 550 -17.32 6.81 29.09
C GLN A 550 -16.49 8.10 29.15
N LEU A 551 -17.13 9.27 29.17
CA LEU A 551 -16.44 10.55 29.37
C LEU A 551 -15.71 10.61 30.70
N LEU A 552 -16.32 10.14 31.80
CA LEU A 552 -15.70 10.07 33.12
C LEU A 552 -14.47 9.13 33.12
N VAL A 553 -14.60 7.95 32.55
CA VAL A 553 -13.50 6.99 32.43
C VAL A 553 -12.38 7.58 31.60
N THR A 554 -12.70 8.19 30.46
CA THR A 554 -11.71 8.83 29.57
C THR A 554 -11.02 10.00 30.26
N ALA A 555 -11.76 10.84 30.99
CA ALA A 555 -11.18 11.94 31.76
C ALA A 555 -10.16 11.47 32.81
N SER A 556 -10.39 10.30 33.40
CA SER A 556 -9.51 9.74 34.44
C SER A 556 -8.32 8.96 33.89
N ARG A 557 -8.48 8.27 32.75
CA ARG A 557 -7.45 7.37 32.18
C ARG A 557 -6.65 7.99 31.05
N ASN A 558 -7.33 8.73 30.15
CA ASN A 558 -6.70 9.30 28.96
C ASN A 558 -7.30 10.68 28.60
N PRO A 559 -6.98 11.72 29.38
CA PRO A 559 -7.56 13.06 29.20
C PRO A 559 -7.23 13.70 27.84
N SER A 560 -6.16 13.28 27.16
CA SER A 560 -5.81 13.77 25.82
C SER A 560 -6.89 13.50 24.77
N ARG A 561 -7.68 12.44 24.91
CA ARG A 561 -8.82 12.15 24.03
C ARG A 561 -9.94 13.16 24.14
N LEU A 562 -10.08 13.81 25.29
CA LEU A 562 -11.08 14.87 25.46
C LEU A 562 -10.74 16.11 24.62
N VAL A 563 -9.46 16.36 24.33
CA VAL A 563 -9.04 17.40 23.38
C VAL A 563 -9.54 17.08 21.95
N GLU A 564 -9.54 15.81 21.58
CA GLU A 564 -10.10 15.38 20.27
C GLU A 564 -11.62 15.54 20.23
N VAL A 565 -12.32 15.25 21.34
CA VAL A 565 -13.77 15.51 21.45
C VAL A 565 -14.06 17.00 21.25
N ASP A 566 -13.30 17.88 21.88
CA ASP A 566 -13.45 19.33 21.74
C ASP A 566 -13.26 19.79 20.29
N ARG A 567 -12.23 19.28 19.60
CA ARG A 567 -11.99 19.59 18.19
C ARG A 567 -13.15 19.13 17.28
N VAL A 568 -13.69 17.95 17.52
CA VAL A 568 -14.83 17.42 16.76
C VAL A 568 -16.07 18.27 16.99
N ILE A 569 -16.35 18.63 18.22
CA ILE A 569 -17.47 19.51 18.57
C ILE A 569 -17.30 20.88 17.89
N ALA A 570 -16.12 21.51 18.00
CA ALA A 570 -15.84 22.79 17.36
C ALA A 570 -16.01 22.71 15.84
N SER A 571 -15.44 21.68 15.21
CA SER A 571 -15.58 21.46 13.77
C SER A 571 -17.04 21.32 13.33
N LEU A 572 -17.88 20.55 14.05
CA LEU A 572 -19.28 20.33 13.68
C LEU A 572 -20.19 21.51 14.03
N GLN A 573 -19.86 22.32 15.05
CA GLN A 573 -20.63 23.53 15.41
C GLN A 573 -20.53 24.63 14.37
N GLU A 574 -19.39 24.79 13.71
CA GLU A 574 -19.20 25.74 12.61
C GLU A 574 -20.01 25.39 11.36
N ALA A 575 -20.51 24.16 11.24
CA ALA A 575 -21.35 23.72 10.15
C ALA A 575 -22.81 24.07 10.44
N ASP A 576 -23.28 25.16 9.80
CA ASP A 576 -24.66 25.65 9.78
C ASP A 576 -25.77 24.71 10.30
N GLY A 577 -26.32 24.99 11.47
CA GLY A 577 -27.73 24.86 11.84
C GLY A 577 -28.43 23.50 11.74
N LYS A 578 -27.74 22.39 11.45
CA LYS A 578 -28.41 21.08 11.26
C LYS A 578 -28.73 20.31 12.55
N GLY A 579 -28.39 20.84 13.74
CA GLY A 579 -28.67 20.16 15.01
C GLY A 579 -28.01 18.77 15.14
N ILE A 580 -26.84 18.59 14.50
CA ILE A 580 -26.08 17.33 14.53
C ILE A 580 -25.68 17.02 15.98
N ILE A 581 -25.24 18.04 16.73
CA ILE A 581 -24.91 17.92 18.14
C ILE A 581 -26.10 18.42 18.97
N PRO A 582 -26.69 17.58 19.83
CA PRO A 582 -27.79 18.03 20.71
C PRO A 582 -27.35 19.09 21.69
N ALA A 583 -28.22 20.07 21.97
CA ALA A 583 -27.94 21.15 22.90
C ALA A 583 -27.64 20.63 24.34
N GLU A 584 -28.31 19.54 24.69
CA GLU A 584 -28.11 18.87 25.99
C GLU A 584 -26.70 18.27 26.09
N PHE A 585 -26.18 17.68 25.02
CA PHE A 585 -24.82 17.17 24.99
C PHE A 585 -23.81 18.31 25.07
N LEU A 586 -24.03 19.42 24.37
CA LEU A 586 -23.18 20.60 24.49
C LEU A 586 -23.12 21.14 25.92
N SER A 587 -24.28 21.20 26.60
CA SER A 587 -24.34 21.62 27.99
C SER A 587 -23.56 20.70 28.93
N LEU A 588 -23.65 19.37 28.69
CA LEU A 588 -22.84 18.38 29.41
C LEU A 588 -21.34 18.56 29.12
N TRP A 589 -21.00 18.77 27.85
CA TRP A 589 -19.61 18.94 27.40
C TRP A 589 -18.93 20.15 28.06
N GLU A 590 -19.60 21.28 28.17
CA GLU A 590 -19.07 22.47 28.85
C GLU A 590 -18.72 22.20 30.33
N VAL A 591 -19.48 21.34 31.01
CA VAL A 591 -19.17 20.92 32.38
C VAL A 591 -17.91 20.07 32.43
N PHE A 592 -17.75 19.14 31.49
CA PHE A 592 -16.54 18.31 31.38
C PHE A 592 -15.32 19.13 31.02
N LYS A 593 -15.43 20.04 30.06
CA LYS A 593 -14.34 20.93 29.63
C LYS A 593 -13.85 21.83 30.81
N ALA A 594 -14.75 22.31 31.65
CA ALA A 594 -14.40 23.09 32.82
C ALA A 594 -13.72 22.27 33.94
N ALA A 595 -13.99 20.97 34.00
CA ALA A 595 -13.45 20.06 35.01
C ALA A 595 -12.09 19.42 34.63
N VAL A 596 -11.74 19.41 33.33
CA VAL A 596 -10.46 18.88 32.83
C VAL A 596 -9.43 20.01 32.82
N PRO A 597 -8.31 19.91 33.58
CA PRO A 597 -7.25 20.91 33.49
C PRO A 597 -6.80 21.07 32.03
N SER A 598 -6.76 22.30 31.56
CA SER A 598 -6.36 22.63 30.19
C SER A 598 -5.02 21.97 29.86
N VAL A 599 -5.03 21.02 28.90
CA VAL A 599 -3.83 20.38 28.35
C VAL A 599 -3.11 21.36 27.39
N GLU A 600 -3.34 22.64 27.49
CA GLU A 600 -2.68 23.69 26.70
C GLU A 600 -1.19 23.88 27.02
N ALA A 601 -0.64 23.15 27.98
CA ALA A 601 0.76 23.32 28.42
C ALA A 601 1.76 22.33 27.79
N GLY A 602 1.45 21.69 26.68
CA GLY A 602 2.31 20.66 26.07
C GLY A 602 2.54 20.74 24.56
N LEU A 603 2.19 21.86 23.92
CA LEU A 603 2.44 22.06 22.48
C LEU A 603 3.22 23.37 22.25
N GLU A 604 4.44 23.46 22.83
CA GLU A 604 5.53 24.29 22.31
C GLU A 604 6.65 23.41 21.76
#